data_512fdd7f3264091530997a9308cfbcf8
#
_entry.id   512fdd7f3264091530997a9308cfbcf8
#
_cell.length_a   1.000
_cell.length_b   1.000
_cell.length_c   1.000
_cell.angle_alpha   90.00
_cell.angle_beta   90.00
_cell.angle_gamma   90.00
#
_symmetry.space_group_name_H-M   'P 1'
#
loop_
_entity.id
_entity.type
_entity.pdbx_description
1 polymer ?
#
loop_
_entity_poly.entity_id
_entity_poly.type
_entity_poly.pdbx_seq_one_letter_code
_entity_poly.pdbx_strand_id
1 'polypeptide(L)'
;LEFWETYTAKELLPVMQSVDSKLRDVLVTTASTTTDSTEVIATEEVVAEATPAKAISAADSIAAALKGNQQEASINMEQIKKEHPLMAILQLNSSGQGPIIGYANYKDTAEINKYLAMREVIAELPKDLRLKWGVAPADFDKKGQTFELYAIKSTERNGKAPLEGDVVTDAKDDFDQHGKPSVSMSMNTDGARRWAQLTKQNI
;
A
#
# COMPACT_ATOMS: atom_id res chain seq x y z
N LEU A 1 -14.96 -9.86 -15.98
CA LEU A 1 -14.39 -8.54 -16.21
C LEU A 1 -15.10 -7.56 -15.26
N GLU A 2 -14.36 -6.73 -14.57
CA GLU A 2 -14.88 -5.74 -13.61
C GLU A 2 -14.11 -4.44 -13.82
N PHE A 3 -14.82 -3.31 -13.75
CA PHE A 3 -14.24 -1.97 -13.83
C PHE A 3 -14.46 -1.27 -12.50
N TRP A 4 -13.37 -0.83 -11.92
CA TRP A 4 -13.34 -0.22 -10.60
C TRP A 4 -12.74 1.18 -10.65
N GLU A 5 -13.25 2.08 -9.85
CA GLU A 5 -12.54 3.30 -9.52
C GLU A 5 -11.41 2.99 -8.54
N THR A 6 -10.33 3.74 -8.61
CA THR A 6 -9.18 3.59 -7.72
C THR A 6 -8.88 4.89 -6.99
N TYR A 7 -8.32 4.75 -5.81
CA TYR A 7 -7.64 5.85 -5.15
C TYR A 7 -6.31 6.11 -5.84
N THR A 8 -5.88 7.36 -5.84
CA THR A 8 -4.51 7.71 -6.22
C THR A 8 -3.56 7.54 -5.03
N ALA A 9 -2.27 7.31 -5.32
CA ALA A 9 -1.26 7.22 -4.28
C ALA A 9 -1.21 8.51 -3.43
N LYS A 10 -1.45 9.68 -4.04
CA LYS A 10 -1.48 10.98 -3.35
C LYS A 10 -2.60 11.07 -2.31
N GLU A 11 -3.79 10.56 -2.63
CA GLU A 11 -4.94 10.57 -1.71
C GLU A 11 -4.71 9.67 -0.49
N LEU A 12 -4.03 8.53 -0.69
CA LEU A 12 -3.82 7.56 0.37
C LEU A 12 -2.52 7.73 1.16
N LEU A 13 -1.57 8.53 0.68
CA LEU A 13 -0.30 8.75 1.37
C LEU A 13 -0.49 9.17 2.85
N PRO A 14 -1.31 10.18 3.20
CA PRO A 14 -1.53 10.55 4.60
C PRO A 14 -2.20 9.44 5.41
N VAL A 15 -3.09 8.68 4.80
CA VAL A 15 -3.76 7.53 5.46
C VAL A 15 -2.74 6.43 5.77
N MET A 16 -1.86 6.10 4.83
CA MET A 16 -0.82 5.09 5.04
C MET A 16 0.20 5.51 6.09
N GLN A 17 0.51 6.80 6.20
CA GLN A 17 1.34 7.34 7.27
C GLN A 17 0.67 7.22 8.64
N SER A 18 -0.64 7.50 8.73
CA SER A 18 -1.42 7.31 9.94
C SER A 18 -1.46 5.83 10.36
N VAL A 19 -1.68 4.94 9.40
CA VAL A 19 -1.65 3.48 9.60
C VAL A 19 -0.31 3.01 10.13
N ASP A 20 0.80 3.47 9.56
CA ASP A 20 2.15 3.12 9.98
C ASP A 20 2.42 3.55 11.43
N SER A 21 2.04 4.78 11.77
CA SER A 21 2.15 5.30 13.15
C SER A 21 1.29 4.49 14.13
N LYS A 22 0.08 4.13 13.74
CA LYS A 22 -0.83 3.32 14.56
C LYS A 22 -0.30 1.91 14.78
N LEU A 23 0.26 1.30 13.73
CA LEU A 23 0.91 -0.02 13.81
C LEU A 23 2.08 -0.02 14.79
N ARG A 24 2.93 1.00 14.74
CA ARG A 24 4.03 1.16 15.69
C ARG A 24 3.52 1.13 17.13
N ASP A 25 2.49 1.93 17.42
CA ASP A 25 1.92 2.03 18.77
C ASP A 25 1.32 0.69 19.25
N VAL A 26 0.60 -0.02 18.36
CA VAL A 26 0.02 -1.33 18.65
C VAL A 26 1.11 -2.39 18.87
N LEU A 27 2.14 -2.42 18.04
CA LEU A 27 3.23 -3.40 18.16
C LEU A 27 4.07 -3.17 19.42
N VAL A 28 4.31 -1.91 19.82
CA VAL A 28 4.98 -1.58 21.09
C VAL A 28 4.13 -2.04 22.28
N THR A 29 2.82 -1.81 22.25
CA THR A 29 1.91 -2.20 23.33
C THR A 29 1.83 -3.72 23.46
N THR A 30 1.77 -4.46 22.36
CA THR A 30 1.77 -5.93 22.37
C THR A 30 3.10 -6.52 22.86
N ALA A 31 4.22 -5.92 22.49
CA ALA A 31 5.53 -6.34 22.98
C ALA A 31 5.66 -6.14 24.51
N SER A 32 5.11 -5.06 25.05
CA SER A 32 5.12 -4.77 26.49
C SER A 32 4.22 -5.73 27.30
N THR A 33 3.14 -6.23 26.71
CA THR A 33 2.21 -7.15 27.40
C THR A 33 2.74 -8.59 27.41
N THR A 34 3.68 -8.94 26.55
CA THR A 34 4.29 -10.29 26.52
C THR A 34 5.46 -10.43 27.49
N THR A 35 5.94 -9.33 28.11
CA THR A 35 7.10 -9.32 29.02
C THR A 35 6.72 -9.44 30.50
N ASP A 36 5.43 -9.61 30.82
CA ASP A 36 4.98 -9.75 32.23
C ASP A 36 4.87 -11.22 32.69
N SER A 37 5.89 -12.01 32.39
CA SER A 37 6.10 -13.31 33.04
C SER A 37 7.57 -13.74 32.93
N THR A 38 8.49 -13.02 33.58
CA THR A 38 9.67 -13.56 34.27
C THR A 38 10.54 -12.41 34.83
N GLU A 39 10.58 -12.35 36.14
CA GLU A 39 11.51 -11.76 37.09
C GLU A 39 12.63 -10.80 36.65
N VAL A 40 12.51 -9.60 37.21
CA VAL A 40 13.46 -8.81 38.05
C VAL A 40 14.97 -9.07 37.85
N ILE A 41 15.71 -8.02 37.44
CA ILE A 41 16.87 -7.47 38.17
C ILE A 41 17.18 -6.05 37.61
N ALA A 42 17.48 -5.18 38.54
CA ALA A 42 17.59 -3.73 38.49
C ALA A 42 18.85 -3.16 37.83
N THR A 43 18.77 -1.81 37.70
CA THR A 43 19.79 -0.77 37.56
C THR A 43 20.20 -0.42 36.12
N GLU A 44 20.22 0.82 35.66
CA GLU A 44 20.50 2.13 36.25
C GLU A 44 20.01 3.27 35.34
N GLU A 45 19.61 4.35 35.91
CA GLU A 45 19.27 5.65 35.35
C GLU A 45 20.40 6.27 34.52
N VAL A 46 20.13 6.71 33.27
CA VAL A 46 20.85 7.86 32.69
C VAL A 46 19.83 8.77 31.99
N VAL A 47 19.62 9.90 32.63
CA VAL A 47 18.91 11.06 32.08
C VAL A 47 19.79 11.69 31.00
N ALA A 48 19.26 11.85 29.79
CA ALA A 48 19.82 12.73 28.76
C ALA A 48 18.70 13.45 27.99
N GLU A 49 18.78 14.68 28.12
CA GLU A 49 18.13 15.89 27.66
C GLU A 49 17.64 15.87 26.20
N ALA A 50 16.40 16.30 25.99
CA ALA A 50 15.75 16.44 24.69
C ALA A 50 16.28 17.67 23.94
N THR A 51 16.82 17.46 22.76
CA THR A 51 16.94 18.49 21.70
C THR A 51 16.04 18.12 20.52
N PRO A 52 15.32 19.08 19.91
CA PRO A 52 14.35 18.76 18.86
C PRO A 52 15.07 18.45 17.55
N ALA A 53 15.04 17.18 17.14
CA ALA A 53 15.53 16.74 15.85
C ALA A 53 14.54 17.08 14.73
N LYS A 54 15.06 17.83 13.78
CA LYS A 54 14.51 18.20 12.49
C LYS A 54 13.98 16.96 11.77
N ALA A 55 12.73 16.98 11.33
CA ALA A 55 12.10 15.87 10.59
C ALA A 55 12.89 15.56 9.31
N ILE A 56 13.61 14.48 9.34
CA ILE A 56 14.26 13.87 8.16
C ILE A 56 13.20 12.97 7.53
N SER A 57 12.93 13.12 6.24
CA SER A 57 11.94 12.31 5.55
C SER A 57 12.37 10.83 5.56
N ALA A 58 11.42 9.91 5.75
CA ALA A 58 11.70 8.46 5.77
C ALA A 58 12.44 7.96 4.51
N ALA A 59 12.26 8.64 3.37
CA ALA A 59 12.94 8.36 2.12
C ALA A 59 14.46 8.62 2.17
N ASP A 60 14.89 9.69 2.87
CA ASP A 60 16.31 10.03 3.01
C ASP A 60 17.04 9.07 3.96
N SER A 61 16.35 8.56 4.98
CA SER A 61 16.90 7.57 5.92
C SER A 61 17.16 6.22 5.24
N ILE A 62 16.26 5.79 4.34
CA ILE A 62 16.41 4.54 3.57
C ILE A 62 17.57 4.66 2.54
N ALA A 63 17.74 5.82 1.92
CA ALA A 63 18.83 6.06 0.98
C ALA A 63 20.22 6.08 1.67
N ALA A 64 20.30 6.50 2.93
CA ALA A 64 21.52 6.47 3.73
C ALA A 64 21.87 5.05 4.22
N ALA A 65 20.86 4.23 4.56
CA ALA A 65 21.05 2.85 5.02
C ALA A 65 21.58 1.90 3.93
N LEU A 66 21.33 2.19 2.67
CA LEU A 66 21.82 1.40 1.53
C LEU A 66 23.32 1.58 1.22
N LYS A 67 24.00 2.52 1.88
CA LYS A 67 25.43 2.83 1.64
C LYS A 67 26.40 2.33 2.72
N GLY A 68 25.93 1.70 3.77
CA GLY A 68 26.76 1.21 4.89
C GLY A 68 27.00 -0.31 4.86
N ASN A 69 28.00 -0.77 5.62
CA ASN A 69 28.40 -2.17 5.78
C ASN A 69 27.22 -3.07 6.18
N GLN A 70 27.19 -4.33 5.73
CA GLN A 70 26.07 -5.27 5.91
C GLN A 70 25.62 -5.46 7.37
N GLN A 71 26.46 -5.23 8.34
CA GLN A 71 26.16 -5.39 9.75
C GLN A 71 25.48 -4.13 10.35
N GLU A 72 25.87 -2.93 9.91
CA GLU A 72 25.19 -1.67 10.24
C GLU A 72 23.84 -1.56 9.51
N ALA A 73 23.72 -2.11 8.31
CA ALA A 73 22.50 -2.15 7.53
C ALA A 73 21.42 -3.03 8.18
N SER A 74 21.77 -4.14 8.84
CA SER A 74 20.81 -5.01 9.53
C SER A 74 20.29 -4.37 10.83
N ILE A 75 21.14 -3.72 11.61
CA ILE A 75 20.74 -2.99 12.84
C ILE A 75 19.83 -1.82 12.47
N ASN A 76 20.16 -1.09 11.41
CA ASN A 76 19.37 0.03 10.93
C ASN A 76 17.99 -0.44 10.38
N MET A 77 17.95 -1.59 9.71
CA MET A 77 16.69 -2.17 9.19
C MET A 77 15.75 -2.61 10.32
N GLU A 78 16.27 -3.16 11.41
CA GLU A 78 15.46 -3.50 12.59
C GLU A 78 14.90 -2.28 13.30
N GLN A 79 15.68 -1.21 13.38
CA GLN A 79 15.21 0.06 13.91
C GLN A 79 14.12 0.67 13.03
N ILE A 80 14.33 0.69 11.72
CA ILE A 80 13.32 1.15 10.76
C ILE A 80 12.02 0.34 10.86
N LYS A 81 12.12 -1.00 11.02
CA LYS A 81 10.94 -1.85 11.25
C LYS A 81 10.20 -1.54 12.55
N LYS A 82 10.89 -1.11 13.60
CA LYS A 82 10.27 -0.70 14.86
C LYS A 82 9.60 0.67 14.76
N GLU A 83 10.21 1.60 14.07
CA GLU A 83 9.71 2.97 13.91
C GLU A 83 8.63 3.09 12.83
N HIS A 84 8.80 2.34 11.74
CA HIS A 84 7.96 2.36 10.55
C HIS A 84 7.65 0.93 10.07
N PRO A 85 6.84 0.16 10.80
CA PRO A 85 6.64 -1.26 10.54
C PRO A 85 6.04 -1.55 9.16
N LEU A 86 5.11 -0.72 8.69
CA LEU A 86 4.53 -0.87 7.36
C LEU A 86 5.46 -0.35 6.27
N MET A 87 6.02 0.84 6.45
CA MET A 87 6.86 1.47 5.42
C MET A 87 8.21 0.80 5.23
N ALA A 88 8.68 0.02 6.20
CA ALA A 88 9.90 -0.78 6.07
C ALA A 88 9.76 -1.92 5.04
N ILE A 89 8.54 -2.41 4.82
CA ILE A 89 8.23 -3.54 3.93
C ILE A 89 7.34 -3.18 2.74
N LEU A 90 6.62 -2.05 2.82
CA LEU A 90 5.81 -1.49 1.74
C LEU A 90 6.42 -0.19 1.25
N GLN A 91 7.00 -0.22 0.06
CA GLN A 91 7.53 0.97 -0.60
C GLN A 91 6.38 1.74 -1.24
N LEU A 92 6.01 2.88 -0.66
CA LEU A 92 4.95 3.73 -1.20
C LEU A 92 5.34 4.37 -2.53
N ASN A 93 4.38 4.49 -3.44
CA ASN A 93 4.57 5.16 -4.72
C ASN A 93 4.66 6.67 -4.53
N SER A 94 5.87 7.21 -4.63
CA SER A 94 6.16 8.64 -4.46
C SER A 94 5.72 9.51 -5.64
N SER A 95 5.42 8.91 -6.80
CA SER A 95 4.94 9.70 -7.96
C SER A 95 3.56 10.32 -7.72
N GLY A 96 2.80 9.78 -6.78
CA GLY A 96 1.47 10.25 -6.41
C GLY A 96 0.41 10.06 -7.48
N GLN A 97 0.78 9.57 -8.65
CA GLN A 97 -0.11 9.35 -9.79
C GLN A 97 -0.42 7.86 -9.99
N GLY A 98 -1.58 7.58 -10.59
CA GLY A 98 -2.01 6.23 -10.92
C GLY A 98 -2.60 5.45 -9.74
N PRO A 99 -3.08 4.22 -10.02
CA PRO A 99 -3.82 3.38 -9.08
C PRO A 99 -2.92 2.58 -8.14
N ILE A 100 -1.62 2.54 -8.40
CA ILE A 100 -0.63 1.79 -7.62
C ILE A 100 -0.21 2.65 -6.44
N ILE A 101 -0.51 2.21 -5.22
CA ILE A 101 -0.15 2.92 -3.99
C ILE A 101 1.23 2.54 -3.45
N GLY A 102 1.71 1.37 -3.79
CA GLY A 102 3.02 0.92 -3.35
C GLY A 102 3.45 -0.41 -3.95
N TYR A 103 4.66 -0.80 -3.61
CA TYR A 103 5.33 -2.00 -4.06
C TYR A 103 5.86 -2.78 -2.87
N ALA A 104 5.77 -4.09 -2.90
CA ALA A 104 6.37 -4.95 -1.88
C ALA A 104 6.93 -6.24 -2.46
N ASN A 105 7.89 -6.83 -1.74
CA ASN A 105 8.38 -8.15 -2.09
C ASN A 105 7.28 -9.20 -1.80
N TYR A 106 7.20 -10.26 -2.62
CA TYR A 106 6.20 -11.31 -2.44
C TYR A 106 6.26 -11.97 -1.05
N LYS A 107 7.44 -12.00 -0.43
CA LYS A 107 7.65 -12.56 0.92
C LYS A 107 6.97 -11.73 2.01
N ASP A 108 6.89 -10.41 1.79
CA ASP A 108 6.38 -9.47 2.76
C ASP A 108 4.87 -9.23 2.61
N THR A 109 4.26 -9.68 1.50
CA THR A 109 2.83 -9.48 1.23
C THR A 109 1.93 -10.07 2.32
N ALA A 110 2.29 -11.23 2.88
CA ALA A 110 1.54 -11.86 3.96
C ALA A 110 1.59 -11.05 5.26
N GLU A 111 2.76 -10.49 5.59
CA GLU A 111 2.94 -9.63 6.76
C GLU A 111 2.19 -8.30 6.59
N ILE A 112 2.28 -7.69 5.41
CA ILE A 112 1.51 -6.48 5.08
C ILE A 112 0.01 -6.74 5.21
N ASN A 113 -0.50 -7.85 4.67
CA ASN A 113 -1.91 -8.22 4.78
C ASN A 113 -2.34 -8.40 6.25
N LYS A 114 -1.47 -9.00 7.08
CA LYS A 114 -1.72 -9.13 8.52
C LYS A 114 -1.82 -7.78 9.21
N TYR A 115 -0.93 -6.84 8.90
CA TYR A 115 -0.96 -5.49 9.45
C TYR A 115 -2.22 -4.75 9.03
N LEU A 116 -2.57 -4.80 7.76
CA LEU A 116 -3.76 -4.13 7.20
C LEU A 116 -5.08 -4.76 7.67
N ALA A 117 -5.06 -6.02 8.16
CA ALA A 117 -6.21 -6.69 8.74
C ALA A 117 -6.39 -6.44 10.24
N MET A 118 -5.47 -5.74 10.90
CA MET A 118 -5.61 -5.40 12.31
C MET A 118 -6.78 -4.44 12.52
N ARG A 119 -7.56 -4.67 13.57
CA ARG A 119 -8.79 -3.91 13.87
C ARG A 119 -8.53 -2.40 14.02
N GLU A 120 -7.42 -2.08 14.66
CA GLU A 120 -6.96 -0.72 14.91
C GLU A 120 -6.60 -0.01 13.59
N VAL A 121 -6.01 -0.74 12.65
CA VAL A 121 -5.65 -0.25 11.31
C VAL A 121 -6.87 -0.07 10.43
N ILE A 122 -7.81 -1.04 10.45
CA ILE A 122 -9.07 -0.96 9.69
C ILE A 122 -9.86 0.29 10.08
N ALA A 123 -9.79 0.73 11.33
CA ALA A 123 -10.47 1.93 11.79
C ALA A 123 -9.91 3.23 11.17
N GLU A 124 -8.65 3.25 10.77
CA GLU A 124 -7.98 4.38 10.10
C GLU A 124 -8.21 4.40 8.58
N LEU A 125 -8.58 3.25 8.00
CA LEU A 125 -8.78 3.12 6.56
C LEU A 125 -10.17 3.62 6.13
N PRO A 126 -10.31 4.23 4.95
CA PRO A 126 -11.61 4.53 4.36
C PRO A 126 -12.46 3.26 4.24
N LYS A 127 -13.75 3.36 4.57
CA LYS A 127 -14.67 2.21 4.61
C LYS A 127 -14.89 1.55 3.25
N ASP A 128 -14.75 2.34 2.19
CA ASP A 128 -14.88 1.94 0.79
C ASP A 128 -13.56 1.49 0.16
N LEU A 129 -12.45 1.57 0.91
CA LEU A 129 -11.15 1.13 0.44
C LEU A 129 -11.03 -0.40 0.42
N ARG A 130 -10.60 -0.93 -0.72
CA ARG A 130 -10.22 -2.34 -0.91
C ARG A 130 -8.82 -2.39 -1.47
N LEU A 131 -7.92 -3.01 -0.73
CA LEU A 131 -6.54 -3.21 -1.16
C LEU A 131 -6.40 -4.56 -1.85
N LYS A 132 -5.77 -4.59 -3.02
CA LYS A 132 -5.55 -5.79 -3.83
C LYS A 132 -4.15 -5.80 -4.40
N TRP A 133 -3.52 -6.97 -4.37
CA TRP A 133 -2.23 -7.19 -5.04
C TRP A 133 -2.42 -7.46 -6.52
N GLY A 134 -1.50 -6.98 -7.34
CA GLY A 134 -1.40 -7.35 -8.75
C GLY A 134 -1.18 -8.85 -8.89
N VAL A 135 -1.70 -9.43 -9.96
CA VAL A 135 -1.52 -10.87 -10.28
C VAL A 135 -0.12 -11.14 -10.83
N ALA A 136 0.40 -10.20 -11.61
CA ALA A 136 1.75 -10.26 -12.16
C ALA A 136 2.72 -9.41 -11.33
N PRO A 137 4.01 -9.76 -11.33
CA PRO A 137 5.04 -8.89 -10.79
C PRO A 137 5.09 -7.54 -11.54
N ALA A 138 5.64 -6.53 -10.88
CA ALA A 138 5.85 -5.22 -11.48
C ALA A 138 6.77 -5.30 -12.72
N ASP A 139 6.42 -4.60 -13.79
CA ASP A 139 7.12 -4.65 -15.07
C ASP A 139 8.61 -4.30 -15.00
N PHE A 140 9.01 -3.47 -14.03
CA PHE A 140 10.40 -3.09 -13.82
C PHE A 140 11.24 -4.18 -13.11
N ASP A 141 10.59 -5.14 -12.47
CA ASP A 141 11.27 -6.19 -11.70
C ASP A 141 11.55 -7.44 -12.55
N LYS A 142 12.72 -7.49 -13.14
CA LYS A 142 13.18 -8.65 -13.94
C LYS A 142 13.26 -9.97 -13.15
N LYS A 143 13.30 -9.92 -11.82
CA LYS A 143 13.35 -11.12 -10.96
C LYS A 143 11.95 -11.64 -10.61
N GLY A 144 10.90 -10.87 -10.87
CA GLY A 144 9.53 -11.26 -10.60
C GLY A 144 9.19 -11.38 -9.11
N GLN A 145 9.86 -10.62 -8.25
CA GLN A 145 9.70 -10.72 -6.80
C GLN A 145 8.88 -9.57 -6.20
N THR A 146 8.69 -8.49 -6.95
CA THR A 146 8.02 -7.28 -6.50
C THR A 146 6.61 -7.23 -7.05
N PHE A 147 5.62 -7.05 -6.18
CA PHE A 147 4.21 -6.96 -6.53
C PHE A 147 3.67 -5.57 -6.23
N GLU A 148 2.72 -5.15 -7.03
CA GLU A 148 2.04 -3.87 -6.95
C GLU A 148 0.81 -3.96 -6.06
N LEU A 149 0.63 -2.99 -5.17
CA LEU A 149 -0.55 -2.85 -4.33
C LEU A 149 -1.49 -1.79 -4.91
N TYR A 150 -2.70 -2.22 -5.23
CA TYR A 150 -3.76 -1.38 -5.78
C TYR A 150 -4.79 -1.01 -4.72
N ALA A 151 -5.29 0.21 -4.81
CA ALA A 151 -6.33 0.74 -3.93
C ALA A 151 -7.62 0.96 -4.72
N ILE A 152 -8.59 0.12 -4.49
CA ILE A 152 -9.88 0.10 -5.17
C ILE A 152 -10.92 0.83 -4.31
N LYS A 153 -11.76 1.68 -4.92
CA LYS A 153 -12.94 2.30 -4.30
C LYS A 153 -14.14 1.37 -4.47
N SER A 154 -14.61 0.76 -3.39
CA SER A 154 -15.80 -0.08 -3.37
C SER A 154 -17.01 0.74 -2.90
N THR A 155 -17.55 1.57 -3.78
CA THR A 155 -18.65 2.51 -3.47
C THR A 155 -20.01 1.83 -3.40
N GLU A 156 -20.18 0.68 -4.05
CA GLU A 156 -21.42 -0.08 -4.05
C GLU A 156 -21.61 -0.84 -2.73
N ARG A 157 -22.82 -0.73 -2.16
CA ARG A 157 -23.18 -1.40 -0.88
C ARG A 157 -23.06 -2.92 -0.92
N ASN A 158 -23.23 -3.50 -2.08
CA ASN A 158 -23.13 -4.95 -2.31
C ASN A 158 -21.70 -5.44 -2.54
N GLY A 159 -20.70 -4.54 -2.56
CA GLY A 159 -19.31 -4.84 -2.83
C GLY A 159 -19.02 -5.27 -4.27
N LYS A 160 -19.97 -5.03 -5.19
CA LYS A 160 -19.82 -5.28 -6.62
C LYS A 160 -19.13 -4.11 -7.32
N ALA A 161 -18.58 -4.40 -8.50
CA ALA A 161 -18.00 -3.36 -9.34
C ALA A 161 -19.10 -2.42 -9.86
N PRO A 162 -18.83 -1.12 -9.98
CA PRO A 162 -19.76 -0.17 -10.60
C PRO A 162 -20.13 -0.57 -12.02
N LEU A 163 -19.25 -1.28 -12.72
CA LEU A 163 -19.50 -1.84 -14.04
C LEU A 163 -18.90 -3.24 -14.13
N GLU A 164 -19.73 -4.21 -14.49
CA GLU A 164 -19.35 -5.62 -14.65
C GLU A 164 -19.32 -6.02 -16.14
N GLY A 165 -18.75 -7.17 -16.45
CA GLY A 165 -18.60 -7.65 -17.81
C GLY A 165 -19.91 -8.06 -18.52
N ASP A 166 -21.02 -8.14 -17.81
CA ASP A 166 -22.35 -8.43 -18.33
C ASP A 166 -22.87 -7.35 -19.32
N VAL A 167 -22.33 -6.13 -19.20
CA VAL A 167 -22.66 -5.02 -20.12
C VAL A 167 -21.82 -5.03 -21.41
N VAL A 168 -20.76 -5.83 -21.47
CA VAL A 168 -19.89 -5.95 -22.65
C VAL A 168 -20.57 -6.88 -23.65
N THR A 169 -20.87 -6.36 -24.84
CA THR A 169 -21.55 -7.11 -25.91
C THR A 169 -20.58 -7.69 -26.93
N ASP A 170 -19.43 -7.06 -27.12
CA ASP A 170 -18.37 -7.52 -28.02
C ASP A 170 -17.01 -7.03 -27.51
N ALA A 171 -15.98 -7.85 -27.70
CA ALA A 171 -14.59 -7.49 -27.40
C ALA A 171 -13.66 -8.21 -28.38
N LYS A 172 -12.76 -7.46 -28.99
CA LYS A 172 -11.78 -7.98 -29.94
C LYS A 172 -10.45 -7.29 -29.80
N ASP A 173 -9.40 -8.00 -30.12
CA ASP A 173 -8.07 -7.45 -30.30
C ASP A 173 -8.02 -6.52 -31.52
N ASP A 174 -7.29 -5.44 -31.39
CA ASP A 174 -7.13 -4.41 -32.41
C ASP A 174 -5.75 -3.75 -32.25
N PHE A 175 -5.44 -2.80 -33.10
CA PHE A 175 -4.26 -1.97 -33.00
C PHE A 175 -4.67 -0.50 -32.94
N ASP A 176 -4.02 0.27 -32.07
CA ASP A 176 -4.24 1.71 -32.00
C ASP A 176 -3.65 2.44 -33.23
N GLN A 177 -3.86 3.76 -33.30
CA GLN A 177 -3.34 4.60 -34.40
C GLN A 177 -1.81 4.59 -34.51
N HIS A 178 -1.10 4.11 -33.48
CA HIS A 178 0.35 4.01 -33.43
C HIS A 178 0.85 2.57 -33.64
N GLY A 179 -0.06 1.64 -34.02
CA GLY A 179 0.26 0.23 -34.24
C GLY A 179 0.55 -0.56 -32.95
N LYS A 180 0.16 -0.05 -31.80
CA LYS A 180 0.28 -0.79 -30.54
C LYS A 180 -0.93 -1.68 -30.32
N PRO A 181 -0.75 -2.88 -29.73
CA PRO A 181 -1.87 -3.75 -29.37
C PRO A 181 -2.89 -3.02 -28.50
N SER A 182 -4.14 -3.10 -28.86
CA SER A 182 -5.26 -2.52 -28.13
C SER A 182 -6.43 -3.50 -28.08
N VAL A 183 -7.40 -3.24 -27.22
CA VAL A 183 -8.65 -4.00 -27.16
C VAL A 183 -9.81 -3.08 -27.44
N SER A 184 -10.55 -3.40 -28.51
CA SER A 184 -11.78 -2.70 -28.86
C SER A 184 -12.97 -3.37 -28.16
N MET A 185 -13.76 -2.59 -27.41
CA MET A 185 -14.92 -3.09 -26.67
C MET A 185 -16.19 -2.36 -27.06
N SER A 186 -17.28 -3.12 -27.23
CA SER A 186 -18.62 -2.59 -27.37
C SER A 186 -19.45 -2.92 -26.13
N MET A 187 -20.30 -1.99 -25.72
CA MET A 187 -21.18 -2.15 -24.56
C MET A 187 -22.63 -1.93 -24.96
N ASN A 188 -23.55 -2.53 -24.20
CA ASN A 188 -24.97 -2.20 -24.32
C ASN A 188 -25.25 -0.75 -23.86
N THR A 189 -26.45 -0.26 -24.09
CA THR A 189 -26.84 1.14 -23.80
C THR A 189 -26.63 1.52 -22.33
N ASP A 190 -26.94 0.61 -21.40
CA ASP A 190 -26.76 0.86 -19.97
C ASP A 190 -25.28 0.87 -19.56
N GLY A 191 -24.49 -0.05 -20.10
CA GLY A 191 -23.04 -0.08 -19.91
C GLY A 191 -22.37 1.18 -20.43
N ALA A 192 -22.70 1.61 -21.65
CA ALA A 192 -22.18 2.83 -22.24
C ALA A 192 -22.51 4.09 -21.41
N ARG A 193 -23.73 4.16 -20.85
CA ARG A 193 -24.13 5.27 -19.97
C ARG A 193 -23.34 5.27 -18.67
N ARG A 194 -23.22 4.11 -18.00
CA ARG A 194 -22.44 3.97 -16.74
C ARG A 194 -20.95 4.24 -16.98
N TRP A 195 -20.41 3.74 -18.08
CA TRP A 195 -19.03 4.00 -18.48
C TRP A 195 -18.76 5.50 -18.67
N ALA A 196 -19.64 6.19 -19.41
CA ALA A 196 -19.54 7.63 -19.60
C ALA A 196 -19.63 8.42 -18.27
N GLN A 197 -20.45 7.96 -17.33
CA GLN A 197 -20.56 8.57 -16.01
C GLN A 197 -19.29 8.37 -15.18
N LEU A 198 -18.77 7.14 -15.11
CA LEU A 198 -17.54 6.80 -14.40
C LEU A 198 -16.34 7.60 -14.93
N THR A 199 -16.16 7.62 -16.26
CA THR A 199 -15.04 8.35 -16.87
C THR A 199 -15.17 9.85 -16.67
N LYS A 200 -16.37 10.42 -16.73
CA LYS A 200 -16.60 11.85 -16.48
C LYS A 200 -16.27 12.28 -15.04
N GLN A 201 -16.47 11.39 -14.06
CA GLN A 201 -16.19 11.67 -12.65
C GLN A 201 -14.70 11.59 -12.31
N ASN A 202 -13.90 10.96 -13.17
CA ASN A 202 -12.47 10.70 -12.96
C ASN A 202 -11.55 11.49 -13.92
N ILE A 203 -12.03 12.56 -14.55
CA ILE A 203 -11.26 13.49 -15.39
C ILE A 203 -10.92 14.80 -14.60
#